data_fb9a788b17331c7ae2578113927f9406
#
_entry.id   fb9a788b17331c7ae2578113927f9406
#
_cell.length_a   1.000
_cell.length_b   1.000
_cell.length_c   1.000
_cell.angle_alpha   90.00
_cell.angle_beta   90.00
_cell.angle_gamma   90.00
#
_symmetry.space_group_name_H-M   'P 1'
#
loop_
_entity.id
_entity.type
_entity.pdbx_description
1 polymer ?
#
loop_
_entity_poly.entity_id
_entity_poly.type
_entity_poly.pdbx_seq_one_letter_code
_entity_poly.pdbx_strand_id
1 'polypeptide(L)'
;APWLENDHCLAGMLGLRGSVNADAGLFKRAAQEIVDLLRKDGVAEMPLGVDIVEPPMLFALQEEGLDVRDVQQVMLNARQIKSMDEIVLLNMSASIVDGVYQVIAENLKPGMRENQLVAMANKFLYDNGSDDVEAINAVSGERCSPHPHNFTDRMYRPGDQAFFDVIQSYMGY
;
A
#
# COMPACT_ATOMS: atom_id res chain seq x y z
N ALA A 1 19.80 -2.60 3.85
CA ALA A 1 20.53 -1.36 4.05
C ALA A 1 21.72 -1.63 4.98
N PRO A 2 22.99 -1.38 4.57
CA PRO A 2 24.17 -1.77 5.35
C PRO A 2 24.30 -1.00 6.68
N TRP A 3 23.46 0.01 6.91
CA TRP A 3 23.40 0.80 8.14
C TRP A 3 22.31 0.36 9.13
N LEU A 4 21.48 -0.62 8.76
CA LEU A 4 20.50 -1.22 9.67
C LEU A 4 21.18 -2.40 10.38
N GLU A 5 21.74 -2.13 11.56
CA GLU A 5 22.35 -3.17 12.40
C GLU A 5 21.32 -4.10 13.06
N ASN A 6 20.04 -3.76 13.00
CA ASN A 6 18.94 -4.47 13.66
C ASN A 6 17.71 -4.56 12.77
N ASP A 7 17.80 -5.19 11.57
CA ASP A 7 16.58 -5.50 10.85
C ASP A 7 15.99 -6.81 11.40
N HIS A 8 14.97 -6.65 12.20
CA HIS A 8 14.13 -7.74 12.64
C HIS A 8 12.97 -7.89 11.65
N CYS A 9 13.08 -8.86 10.78
CA CYS A 9 12.00 -9.22 9.88
C CYS A 9 10.98 -10.06 10.66
N LEU A 10 9.98 -9.41 11.25
CA LEU A 10 8.78 -10.09 11.71
C LEU A 10 8.00 -10.53 10.48
N ALA A 11 7.91 -11.83 10.27
CA ALA A 11 7.15 -12.40 9.16
C ALA A 11 5.75 -11.80 9.11
N GLY A 12 5.44 -11.14 8.01
CA GLY A 12 4.26 -10.39 7.65
C GLY A 12 3.00 -10.65 8.47
N MET A 13 2.84 -9.92 9.56
CA MET A 13 1.63 -10.01 10.38
C MET A 13 0.48 -9.19 9.80
N LEU A 14 0.79 -8.24 8.94
CA LEU A 14 -0.18 -7.49 8.14
C LEU A 14 -0.78 -8.45 7.09
N GLY A 15 -2.07 -8.71 7.20
CA GLY A 15 -2.80 -9.62 6.29
C GLY A 15 -2.99 -11.05 6.81
N LEU A 16 -2.38 -11.46 7.92
CA LEU A 16 -2.61 -12.78 8.51
C LEU A 16 -3.92 -12.89 9.29
N ARG A 17 -4.59 -11.78 9.57
CA ARG A 17 -5.79 -11.72 10.42
C ARG A 17 -6.91 -12.66 9.99
N GLY A 18 -7.08 -12.91 8.70
CA GLY A 18 -8.07 -13.85 8.18
C GLY A 18 -7.54 -15.27 7.95
N SER A 19 -6.23 -15.49 8.10
CA SER A 19 -5.55 -16.73 7.69
C SER A 19 -4.94 -17.51 8.85
N VAL A 20 -4.72 -16.86 10.01
CA VAL A 20 -4.08 -17.46 11.17
C VAL A 20 -5.06 -17.49 12.35
N ASN A 21 -5.11 -18.62 13.05
CA ASN A 21 -5.91 -18.74 14.25
C ASN A 21 -5.46 -17.71 15.30
N ALA A 22 -6.41 -16.95 15.85
CA ALA A 22 -6.15 -15.96 16.91
C ALA A 22 -5.39 -16.58 18.11
N ASP A 23 -5.68 -17.83 18.44
CA ASP A 23 -5.05 -18.57 19.54
C ASP A 23 -3.58 -18.93 19.25
N ALA A 24 -3.07 -18.73 18.05
CA ALA A 24 -1.67 -18.95 17.72
C ALA A 24 -0.70 -18.00 18.46
N GLY A 25 -1.22 -16.91 19.05
CA GLY A 25 -0.46 -15.98 19.89
C GLY A 25 0.60 -15.17 19.14
N LEU A 26 0.46 -14.98 17.82
CA LEU A 26 1.45 -14.28 17.01
C LEU A 26 1.59 -12.81 17.41
N PHE A 27 0.47 -12.11 17.63
CA PHE A 27 0.49 -10.70 18.04
C PHE A 27 1.16 -10.52 19.40
N LYS A 28 0.90 -11.43 20.35
CA LYS A 28 1.55 -11.40 21.65
C LYS A 28 3.06 -11.60 21.55
N ARG A 29 3.50 -12.59 20.74
CA ARG A 29 4.95 -12.81 20.54
C ARG A 29 5.62 -11.61 19.88
N ALA A 30 4.97 -10.99 18.89
CA ALA A 30 5.50 -9.80 18.27
C ALA A 30 5.58 -8.60 19.23
N ALA A 31 4.56 -8.41 20.05
CA ALA A 31 4.57 -7.37 21.07
C ALA A 31 5.72 -7.59 22.07
N GLN A 32 5.94 -8.83 22.52
CA GLN A 32 7.06 -9.18 23.40
C GLN A 32 8.41 -8.90 22.75
N GLU A 33 8.59 -9.26 21.47
CA GLU A 33 9.82 -8.98 20.74
C GLU A 33 10.07 -7.48 20.61
N ILE A 34 9.03 -6.69 20.33
CA ILE A 34 9.13 -5.22 20.29
C ILE A 34 9.56 -4.68 21.66
N VAL A 35 8.95 -5.14 22.74
CA VAL A 35 9.33 -4.73 24.11
C VAL A 35 10.78 -5.09 24.42
N ASP A 36 11.24 -6.27 24.02
CA ASP A 36 12.61 -6.70 24.26
C ASP A 36 13.62 -5.83 23.47
N LEU A 37 13.28 -5.43 22.25
CA LEU A 37 14.08 -4.48 21.47
C LEU A 37 14.14 -3.10 22.15
N LEU A 38 12.99 -2.58 22.58
CA LEU A 38 12.92 -1.29 23.29
C LEU A 38 13.70 -1.30 24.60
N ARG A 39 13.67 -2.42 25.34
CA ARG A 39 14.49 -2.60 26.55
C ARG A 39 15.96 -2.65 26.24
N LYS A 40 16.36 -3.38 25.21
CA LYS A 40 17.75 -3.46 24.76
C LYS A 40 18.32 -2.07 24.41
N ASP A 41 17.50 -1.22 23.80
CA ASP A 41 17.88 0.13 23.43
C ASP A 41 17.67 1.17 24.56
N GLY A 42 17.16 0.75 25.73
CA GLY A 42 16.99 1.59 26.91
C GLY A 42 15.84 2.61 26.80
N VAL A 43 14.86 2.37 25.93
CA VAL A 43 13.74 3.29 25.64
C VAL A 43 12.37 2.70 25.98
N ALA A 44 12.29 1.57 26.65
CA ALA A 44 11.04 0.88 26.95
C ALA A 44 10.08 1.68 27.85
N GLU A 45 10.59 2.63 28.61
CA GLU A 45 9.78 3.51 29.48
C GLU A 45 9.24 4.75 28.74
N MET A 46 9.64 4.93 27.47
CA MET A 46 9.15 6.03 26.62
C MET A 46 7.84 5.61 25.94
N PRO A 47 6.96 6.59 25.61
CA PRO A 47 5.79 6.29 24.78
C PRO A 47 6.18 5.71 23.43
N LEU A 48 5.48 4.66 23.01
CA LEU A 48 5.62 4.07 21.68
C LEU A 48 4.64 4.74 20.70
N GLY A 49 5.17 5.43 19.70
CA GLY A 49 4.37 5.99 18.62
C GLY A 49 4.04 4.93 17.56
N VAL A 50 2.76 4.83 17.18
CA VAL A 50 2.30 4.01 16.06
C VAL A 50 1.43 4.84 15.13
N ASP A 51 1.54 4.66 13.81
CA ASP A 51 0.70 5.36 12.84
C ASP A 51 -0.45 4.49 12.33
N ILE A 52 -0.19 3.25 11.95
CA ILE A 52 -1.20 2.28 11.52
C ILE A 52 -0.98 0.98 12.26
N VAL A 53 -1.99 0.54 12.99
CA VAL A 53 -1.93 -0.72 13.73
C VAL A 53 -3.31 -1.38 13.78
N GLU A 54 -3.36 -2.69 13.57
CA GLU A 54 -4.60 -3.45 13.77
C GLU A 54 -4.93 -3.59 15.26
N PRO A 55 -6.23 -3.58 15.64
CA PRO A 55 -6.64 -3.67 17.04
C PRO A 55 -6.00 -4.82 17.85
N PRO A 56 -5.86 -6.06 17.31
CA PRO A 56 -5.22 -7.13 18.09
C PRO A 56 -3.76 -6.82 18.43
N MET A 57 -3.02 -6.17 17.54
CA MET A 57 -1.64 -5.76 17.80
C MET A 57 -1.58 -4.61 18.82
N LEU A 58 -2.48 -3.63 18.71
CA LEU A 58 -2.59 -2.55 19.69
C LEU A 58 -2.84 -3.10 21.10
N PHE A 59 -3.78 -4.02 21.22
CA PHE A 59 -4.08 -4.64 22.53
C PHE A 59 -2.89 -5.43 23.06
N ALA A 60 -2.19 -6.18 22.21
CA ALA A 60 -1.00 -6.92 22.62
C ALA A 60 0.12 -6.00 23.12
N LEU A 61 0.36 -4.87 22.46
CA LEU A 61 1.34 -3.87 22.91
C LEU A 61 0.95 -3.26 24.28
N GLN A 62 -0.33 -2.96 24.47
CA GLN A 62 -0.85 -2.44 25.74
C GLN A 62 -0.80 -3.47 26.87
N GLU A 63 -1.08 -4.76 26.58
CA GLU A 63 -0.95 -5.86 27.54
C GLU A 63 0.50 -6.05 28.02
N GLU A 64 1.48 -5.81 27.16
CA GLU A 64 2.90 -5.80 27.52
C GLU A 64 3.34 -4.52 28.28
N GLY A 65 2.42 -3.60 28.56
CA GLY A 65 2.64 -2.42 29.40
C GLY A 65 3.14 -1.17 28.68
N LEU A 66 3.13 -1.15 27.34
CA LEU A 66 3.59 0.01 26.57
C LEU A 66 2.54 1.13 26.57
N ASP A 67 3.00 2.39 26.73
CA ASP A 67 2.20 3.61 26.50
C ASP A 67 2.14 3.87 24.99
N VAL A 68 1.14 3.31 24.31
CA VAL A 68 0.97 3.42 22.86
C VAL A 68 0.24 4.70 22.53
N ARG A 69 0.80 5.50 21.60
CA ARG A 69 0.22 6.78 21.14
C ARG A 69 0.11 6.83 19.62
N ASP A 70 -0.96 7.45 19.13
CA ASP A 70 -1.12 7.77 17.72
C ASP A 70 -0.09 8.85 17.29
N VAL A 71 0.70 8.53 16.29
CA VAL A 71 1.68 9.44 15.68
C VAL A 71 1.48 9.61 14.18
N GLN A 72 0.31 9.29 13.66
CA GLN A 72 -0.01 9.43 12.24
C GLN A 72 0.36 10.84 11.71
N GLN A 73 0.00 11.89 12.44
CA GLN A 73 0.31 13.25 12.00
C GLN A 73 1.81 13.53 12.00
N VAL A 74 2.55 12.97 12.96
CA VAL A 74 4.02 13.11 13.01
C VAL A 74 4.66 12.46 11.80
N MET A 75 4.22 11.25 11.44
CA MET A 75 4.70 10.51 10.28
C MET A 75 4.32 11.19 8.96
N LEU A 76 3.12 11.77 8.87
CA LEU A 76 2.70 12.57 7.71
C LEU A 76 3.58 13.80 7.54
N ASN A 77 3.86 14.53 8.62
CA ASN A 77 4.74 15.70 8.59
C ASN A 77 6.18 15.32 8.18
N ALA A 78 6.69 14.20 8.69
CA ALA A 78 8.03 13.71 8.35
C ALA A 78 8.17 13.36 6.85
N ARG A 79 7.10 12.88 6.23
CA ARG A 79 7.06 12.49 4.80
C ARG A 79 6.64 13.61 3.86
N GLN A 80 6.24 14.78 4.38
CA GLN A 80 5.66 15.86 3.58
C GLN A 80 6.68 16.46 2.60
N ILE A 81 7.90 16.71 3.08
CA ILE A 81 8.97 17.29 2.26
C ILE A 81 9.91 16.18 1.81
N LYS A 82 9.98 16.00 0.47
CA LYS A 82 10.77 14.97 -0.17
C LYS A 82 12.20 15.42 -0.42
N SER A 83 13.15 14.51 -0.28
CA SER A 83 14.53 14.71 -0.72
C SER A 83 14.61 14.68 -2.27
N MET A 84 15.75 15.03 -2.82
CA MET A 84 15.97 14.99 -4.27
C MET A 84 15.93 13.56 -4.82
N ASP A 85 16.42 12.58 -4.04
CA ASP A 85 16.39 11.17 -4.45
C ASP A 85 14.95 10.63 -4.46
N GLU A 86 14.13 10.98 -3.47
CA GLU A 86 12.71 10.65 -3.44
C GLU A 86 11.95 11.27 -4.61
N ILE A 87 12.27 12.52 -4.98
CA ILE A 87 11.68 13.18 -6.15
C ILE A 87 12.03 12.43 -7.44
N VAL A 88 13.25 11.93 -7.59
CA VAL A 88 13.64 11.12 -8.75
C VAL A 88 12.82 9.83 -8.82
N LEU A 89 12.64 9.12 -7.70
CA LEU A 89 11.85 7.89 -7.64
C LEU A 89 10.37 8.17 -7.95
N LEU A 90 9.79 9.23 -7.40
CA LEU A 90 8.42 9.65 -7.70
C LEU A 90 8.24 9.99 -9.19
N ASN A 91 9.21 10.65 -9.81
CA ASN A 91 9.16 10.93 -11.26
C ASN A 91 9.24 9.65 -12.09
N MET A 92 10.06 8.67 -11.69
CA MET A 92 10.11 7.37 -12.36
C MET A 92 8.79 6.63 -12.21
N SER A 93 8.22 6.58 -11.00
CA SER A 93 6.91 6.00 -10.73
C SER A 93 5.82 6.65 -11.60
N ALA A 94 5.76 7.98 -11.64
CA ALA A 94 4.81 8.72 -12.47
C ALA A 94 4.99 8.42 -13.97
N SER A 95 6.23 8.33 -14.46
CA SER A 95 6.50 8.01 -15.87
C SER A 95 6.02 6.61 -16.26
N ILE A 96 6.08 5.64 -15.35
CA ILE A 96 5.53 4.29 -15.57
C ILE A 96 4.00 4.39 -15.71
N VAL A 97 3.34 5.18 -14.86
CA VAL A 97 1.88 5.40 -14.94
C VAL A 97 1.49 6.10 -16.24
N ASP A 98 2.27 7.09 -16.69
CA ASP A 98 2.03 7.73 -18.02
C ASP A 98 2.08 6.69 -19.15
N GLY A 99 3.00 5.72 -19.07
CA GLY A 99 3.05 4.60 -20.00
C GLY A 99 1.80 3.73 -19.97
N VAL A 100 1.19 3.52 -18.80
CA VAL A 100 -0.11 2.82 -18.69
C VAL A 100 -1.19 3.58 -19.45
N TYR A 101 -1.29 4.90 -19.26
CA TYR A 101 -2.29 5.71 -19.96
C TYR A 101 -2.07 5.68 -21.47
N GLN A 102 -0.83 5.64 -21.94
CA GLN A 102 -0.53 5.45 -23.36
C GLN A 102 -1.04 4.09 -23.86
N VAL A 103 -0.76 3.01 -23.14
CA VAL A 103 -1.26 1.66 -23.49
C VAL A 103 -2.78 1.62 -23.52
N ILE A 104 -3.46 2.24 -22.55
CA ILE A 104 -4.91 2.34 -22.53
C ILE A 104 -5.41 3.11 -23.76
N ALA A 105 -4.84 4.29 -24.04
CA ALA A 105 -5.25 5.13 -25.16
C ALA A 105 -5.13 4.43 -26.53
N GLU A 106 -4.08 3.63 -26.70
CA GLU A 106 -3.84 2.89 -27.94
C GLU A 106 -4.76 1.68 -28.14
N ASN A 107 -5.23 1.09 -27.04
CA ASN A 107 -5.93 -0.19 -27.06
C ASN A 107 -7.42 -0.11 -26.74
N LEU A 108 -7.88 0.93 -26.05
CA LEU A 108 -9.28 1.10 -25.68
C LEU A 108 -10.17 1.15 -26.91
N LYS A 109 -11.12 0.21 -27.00
CA LYS A 109 -12.09 0.11 -28.10
C LYS A 109 -13.46 -0.26 -27.55
N PRO A 110 -14.54 0.20 -28.16
CA PRO A 110 -15.87 -0.30 -27.86
C PRO A 110 -15.93 -1.83 -27.94
N GLY A 111 -16.59 -2.45 -26.97
CA GLY A 111 -16.66 -3.90 -26.84
C GLY A 111 -15.59 -4.53 -25.95
N MET A 112 -14.52 -3.80 -25.61
CA MET A 112 -13.59 -4.24 -24.56
C MET A 112 -14.26 -4.18 -23.18
N ARG A 113 -13.79 -4.99 -22.25
CA ARG A 113 -14.26 -4.99 -20.87
C ARG A 113 -13.32 -4.20 -19.96
N GLU A 114 -13.84 -3.62 -18.90
CA GLU A 114 -13.04 -2.91 -17.87
C GLU A 114 -11.88 -3.81 -17.37
N ASN A 115 -12.16 -5.05 -17.01
CA ASN A 115 -11.16 -6.01 -16.51
C ASN A 115 -10.08 -6.37 -17.56
N GLN A 116 -10.36 -6.29 -18.85
CA GLN A 116 -9.36 -6.53 -19.89
C GLN A 116 -8.33 -5.38 -19.93
N LEU A 117 -8.78 -4.14 -19.78
CA LEU A 117 -7.88 -2.97 -19.69
C LEU A 117 -7.05 -3.02 -18.39
N VAL A 118 -7.67 -3.40 -17.27
CA VAL A 118 -6.97 -3.59 -16.01
C VAL A 118 -5.86 -4.64 -16.13
N ALA A 119 -6.12 -5.75 -16.82
CA ALA A 119 -5.12 -6.79 -17.04
C ALA A 119 -3.93 -6.27 -17.89
N MET A 120 -4.20 -5.46 -18.93
CA MET A 120 -3.17 -4.84 -19.75
C MET A 120 -2.34 -3.82 -18.96
N ALA A 121 -3.00 -2.99 -18.17
CA ALA A 121 -2.35 -2.01 -17.30
C ALA A 121 -1.45 -2.70 -16.25
N ASN A 122 -1.94 -3.71 -15.56
CA ASN A 122 -1.15 -4.52 -14.62
C ASN A 122 0.09 -5.13 -15.28
N LYS A 123 -0.10 -5.72 -16.46
CA LYS A 123 1.03 -6.29 -17.21
C LYS A 123 2.09 -5.23 -17.49
N PHE A 124 1.69 -4.06 -17.96
CA PHE A 124 2.62 -2.98 -18.29
C PHE A 124 3.38 -2.51 -17.04
N LEU A 125 2.70 -2.33 -15.91
CA LEU A 125 3.30 -1.90 -14.65
C LEU A 125 4.40 -2.87 -14.19
N TYR A 126 4.07 -4.16 -14.11
CA TYR A 126 5.06 -5.17 -13.69
C TYR A 126 6.17 -5.38 -14.71
N ASP A 127 5.90 -5.32 -16.01
CA ASP A 127 6.95 -5.39 -17.04
C ASP A 127 7.95 -4.23 -16.94
N ASN A 128 7.54 -3.08 -16.39
CA ASN A 128 8.36 -1.88 -16.21
C ASN A 128 8.88 -1.68 -14.79
N GLY A 129 8.78 -2.71 -13.94
CA GLY A 129 9.46 -2.75 -12.64
C GLY A 129 8.66 -2.20 -11.47
N SER A 130 7.32 -2.12 -11.58
CA SER A 130 6.47 -1.84 -10.42
C SER A 130 6.69 -2.90 -9.35
N ASP A 131 6.88 -2.48 -8.10
CA ASP A 131 7.02 -3.39 -6.96
C ASP A 131 5.67 -3.98 -6.56
N ASP A 132 4.64 -3.15 -6.61
CA ASP A 132 3.28 -3.52 -6.26
C ASP A 132 2.26 -2.67 -7.02
N VAL A 133 1.13 -3.28 -7.36
CA VAL A 133 -0.02 -2.59 -7.93
C VAL A 133 -1.16 -2.67 -6.92
N GLU A 134 -1.35 -1.61 -6.14
CA GLU A 134 -2.37 -1.57 -5.11
C GLU A 134 -3.78 -1.67 -5.71
N ALA A 135 -4.06 -0.85 -6.73
CA ALA A 135 -5.34 -0.87 -7.43
C ALA A 135 -5.25 -0.23 -8.82
N ILE A 136 -6.07 -0.72 -9.73
CA ILE A 136 -6.42 -0.03 -10.96
C ILE A 136 -7.93 0.09 -11.00
N ASN A 137 -8.43 1.30 -10.79
CA ASN A 137 -9.85 1.60 -10.95
C ASN A 137 -10.11 1.88 -12.43
N ALA A 138 -11.01 1.12 -13.03
CA ALA A 138 -11.40 1.28 -14.43
C ALA A 138 -12.92 1.21 -14.51
N VAL A 139 -13.54 2.34 -14.74
CA VAL A 139 -15.01 2.42 -14.81
C VAL A 139 -15.47 3.11 -16.08
N SER A 140 -16.66 2.76 -16.54
CA SER A 140 -17.19 3.18 -17.82
C SER A 140 -18.63 3.65 -17.74
N GLY A 141 -18.96 4.63 -18.61
CA GLY A 141 -20.31 5.17 -18.80
C GLY A 141 -20.93 5.73 -17.53
N GLU A 142 -22.14 5.28 -17.23
CA GLU A 142 -22.93 5.72 -16.06
C GLU A 142 -22.25 5.48 -14.70
N ARG A 143 -21.27 4.57 -14.64
CA ARG A 143 -20.52 4.28 -13.41
C ARG A 143 -19.42 5.31 -13.11
N CYS A 144 -19.15 6.23 -14.03
CA CYS A 144 -18.11 7.24 -13.80
C CYS A 144 -18.53 8.35 -12.81
N SER A 145 -19.82 8.42 -12.44
CA SER A 145 -20.30 9.42 -11.48
C SER A 145 -21.51 8.92 -10.68
N PRO A 146 -21.38 8.71 -9.34
CA PRO A 146 -20.11 8.67 -8.61
C PRO A 146 -19.28 7.47 -9.04
N HIS A 147 -17.96 7.64 -9.17
CA HIS A 147 -17.11 6.51 -9.56
C HIS A 147 -16.82 5.61 -8.35
N PRO A 148 -17.02 4.30 -8.46
CA PRO A 148 -16.56 3.35 -7.46
C PRO A 148 -15.07 3.05 -7.67
N HIS A 149 -14.36 2.77 -6.57
CA HIS A 149 -12.95 2.38 -6.60
C HIS A 149 -12.80 0.89 -6.94
N ASN A 150 -13.19 0.53 -8.17
CA ASN A 150 -13.12 -0.85 -8.65
C ASN A 150 -13.15 -0.89 -10.19
N PHE A 151 -13.25 -2.11 -10.71
CA PHE A 151 -13.58 -2.43 -12.10
C PHE A 151 -14.55 -3.62 -12.12
N THR A 152 -15.18 -3.84 -13.27
CA THR A 152 -16.10 -4.97 -13.50
C THR A 152 -15.82 -5.64 -14.85
N ASP A 153 -16.73 -6.49 -15.28
CA ASP A 153 -16.75 -7.08 -16.62
C ASP A 153 -17.62 -6.28 -17.61
N ARG A 154 -18.06 -5.03 -17.22
CA ARG A 154 -18.82 -4.16 -18.11
C ARG A 154 -18.02 -3.85 -19.37
N MET A 155 -18.70 -3.87 -20.52
CA MET A 155 -18.11 -3.49 -21.81
C MET A 155 -18.23 -1.98 -22.03
N TYR A 156 -17.16 -1.37 -22.53
CA TYR A 156 -17.17 0.00 -23.05
C TYR A 156 -18.08 0.08 -24.29
N ARG A 157 -18.97 1.06 -24.31
CA ARG A 157 -19.85 1.33 -25.44
C ARG A 157 -19.42 2.59 -26.16
N PRO A 158 -19.76 2.78 -27.46
CA PRO A 158 -19.54 4.04 -28.14
C PRO A 158 -20.20 5.20 -27.36
N GLY A 159 -19.41 6.25 -27.09
CA GLY A 159 -19.88 7.42 -26.34
C GLY A 159 -19.82 7.30 -24.82
N ASP A 160 -19.44 6.16 -24.26
CA ASP A 160 -19.17 6.03 -22.82
C ASP A 160 -17.98 6.92 -22.43
N GLN A 161 -18.11 7.59 -21.28
CA GLN A 161 -16.95 8.10 -20.56
C GLN A 161 -16.13 6.92 -20.04
N ALA A 162 -14.81 7.02 -20.10
CA ALA A 162 -13.87 6.07 -19.52
C ALA A 162 -13.03 6.80 -18.47
N PHE A 163 -13.05 6.29 -17.25
CA PHE A 163 -12.30 6.82 -16.10
C PHE A 163 -11.30 5.77 -15.63
N PHE A 164 -10.09 6.22 -15.35
CA PHE A 164 -9.01 5.39 -14.83
C PHE A 164 -8.32 6.09 -13.67
N ASP A 165 -7.98 5.30 -12.66
CA ASP A 165 -7.13 5.69 -11.54
C ASP A 165 -6.14 4.54 -11.29
N VAL A 166 -4.85 4.82 -11.41
CA VAL A 166 -3.77 3.81 -11.40
C VAL A 166 -2.90 4.05 -10.19
N ILE A 167 -2.90 3.11 -9.26
CA ILE A 167 -2.17 3.19 -7.99
C ILE A 167 -1.13 2.06 -7.96
N GLN A 168 0.13 2.45 -7.97
CA GLN A 168 1.25 1.52 -7.96
C GLN A 168 2.43 2.08 -7.17
N SER A 169 3.41 1.25 -6.83
CA SER A 169 4.66 1.69 -6.25
C SER A 169 5.86 1.24 -7.10
N TYR A 170 6.89 2.07 -7.10
CA TYR A 170 8.19 1.80 -7.70
C TYR A 170 9.29 2.14 -6.71
N MET A 171 10.09 1.12 -6.31
CA MET A 171 11.14 1.26 -5.29
C MET A 171 10.63 1.83 -3.96
N GLY A 172 9.38 1.48 -3.60
CA GLY A 172 8.71 1.93 -2.38
C GLY A 172 8.05 3.31 -2.47
N TYR A 173 7.91 3.92 -3.68
CA TYR A 173 7.33 5.24 -3.94
C TYR A 173 6.20 5.20 -4.96
#